data_cb2ae0f3b68f518d29d2609fcdf421a7
#
_entry.id   cb2ae0f3b68f518d29d2609fcdf421a7
#
_cell.length_a   1.000
_cell.length_b   1.000
_cell.length_c   1.000
_cell.angle_alpha   90.00
_cell.angle_beta   90.00
_cell.angle_gamma   90.00
#
_symmetry.space_group_name_H-M   'P 1'
#
loop_
_entity.id
_entity.type
_entity.pdbx_description
1 polymer ?
#
loop_
_entity_poly.entity_id
_entity_poly.type
_entity_poly.pdbx_seq_one_letter_code
_entity_poly.pdbx_strand_id
1 'polypeptide(L)'
;MKFPEDAPVTPAKKLALHALIDRLHVDLAAVDEKAVKGTGPGGQKVNKTQSGVQLRYQLGQELVLVKWTRERQHSLNRYLALRELCEEIEVRISPQTSPRLRE
;
A
#
# COMPACT_ATOMS: atom_id res chain seq x y z
N MET A 1 3.40 10.28 0.80
CA MET A 1 3.07 9.88 -0.58
C MET A 1 1.80 10.58 -1.05
N LYS A 2 1.61 10.67 -2.34
CA LYS A 2 0.34 11.14 -2.89
C LYS A 2 -0.54 9.95 -3.19
N PHE A 3 -1.86 10.15 -3.07
CA PHE A 3 -2.81 9.11 -3.43
C PHE A 3 -2.60 8.70 -4.89
N PRO A 4 -2.56 7.40 -5.20
CA PRO A 4 -2.31 6.92 -6.56
C PRO A 4 -3.55 7.06 -7.45
N GLU A 5 -3.85 8.29 -7.86
CA GLU A 5 -5.03 8.58 -8.68
C GLU A 5 -4.95 7.92 -10.06
N ASP A 6 -3.75 7.67 -10.52
CA ASP A 6 -3.54 7.07 -11.84
C ASP A 6 -3.59 5.55 -11.83
N ALA A 7 -3.87 4.94 -10.69
CA ALA A 7 -3.96 3.48 -10.63
C ALA A 7 -5.10 2.98 -11.51
N PRO A 8 -4.89 1.89 -12.24
CA PRO A 8 -5.90 1.35 -13.16
C PRO A 8 -6.94 0.52 -12.43
N VAL A 9 -7.66 1.15 -11.52
CA VAL A 9 -8.73 0.52 -10.77
C VAL A 9 -9.98 1.38 -10.91
N THR A 10 -11.13 0.80 -10.59
CA THR A 10 -12.39 1.50 -10.75
C THR A 10 -12.48 2.71 -9.81
N PRO A 11 -13.27 3.72 -10.18
CA PRO A 11 -13.47 4.85 -9.25
C PRO A 11 -14.05 4.41 -7.91
N ALA A 12 -14.90 3.38 -7.91
CA ALA A 12 -15.46 2.89 -6.66
C ALA A 12 -14.39 2.39 -5.72
N LYS A 13 -13.37 1.70 -6.25
CA LYS A 13 -12.27 1.22 -5.43
C LYS A 13 -11.43 2.36 -4.89
N LYS A 14 -11.23 3.41 -5.70
CA LYS A 14 -10.50 4.58 -5.24
C LYS A 14 -11.24 5.29 -4.13
N LEU A 15 -12.56 5.44 -4.28
CA LEU A 15 -13.37 6.07 -3.24
C LEU A 15 -13.35 5.26 -1.95
N ALA A 16 -13.41 3.94 -2.07
CA ALA A 16 -13.37 3.09 -0.90
C ALA A 16 -12.05 3.25 -0.15
N LEU A 17 -10.96 3.37 -0.88
CA LEU A 17 -9.65 3.57 -0.24
C LEU A 17 -9.57 4.94 0.40
N HIS A 18 -10.07 5.98 -0.26
CA HIS A 18 -10.13 7.30 0.35
C HIS A 18 -10.91 7.28 1.66
N ALA A 19 -12.07 6.59 1.66
CA ALA A 19 -12.88 6.50 2.86
C ALA A 19 -12.15 5.77 3.98
N LEU A 20 -11.40 4.74 3.64
CA LEU A 20 -10.63 3.99 4.62
C LEU A 20 -9.52 4.86 5.22
N ILE A 21 -8.82 5.61 4.37
CA ILE A 21 -7.78 6.52 4.82
C ILE A 21 -8.36 7.55 5.79
N ASP A 22 -9.51 8.12 5.43
CA ASP A 22 -10.17 9.11 6.30
C ASP A 22 -10.61 8.49 7.61
N ARG A 23 -11.21 7.31 7.56
CA ARG A 23 -11.70 6.64 8.77
C ARG A 23 -10.57 6.32 9.73
N LEU A 24 -9.43 5.91 9.19
CA LEU A 24 -8.29 5.52 10.02
C LEU A 24 -7.39 6.71 10.34
N HIS A 25 -7.68 7.89 9.81
CA HIS A 25 -6.88 9.09 10.02
C HIS A 25 -5.43 8.91 9.59
N VAL A 26 -5.24 8.23 8.48
CA VAL A 26 -3.90 8.03 7.93
C VAL A 26 -3.43 9.33 7.29
N ASP A 27 -2.25 9.78 7.69
CA ASP A 27 -1.64 10.97 7.12
C ASP A 27 -0.74 10.55 5.95
N LEU A 28 -1.23 10.75 4.73
CA LEU A 28 -0.46 10.33 3.55
C LEU A 28 0.88 11.03 3.47
N ALA A 29 0.96 12.28 3.96
CA ALA A 29 2.23 13.00 3.95
C ALA A 29 3.27 12.32 4.84
N ALA A 30 2.83 11.54 5.81
CA ALA A 30 3.74 10.83 6.71
C ALA A 30 4.10 9.44 6.18
N VAL A 31 3.48 8.99 5.11
CA VAL A 31 3.84 7.70 4.51
C VAL A 31 5.10 7.90 3.67
N ASP A 32 6.12 7.14 3.99
CA ASP A 32 7.40 7.20 3.29
C ASP A 32 7.37 6.18 2.16
N GLU A 33 7.45 6.66 0.93
CA GLU A 33 7.31 5.83 -0.26
C GLU A 33 8.65 5.69 -0.96
N LYS A 34 8.99 4.46 -1.34
CA LYS A 34 10.23 4.18 -2.03
C LYS A 34 9.96 3.20 -3.16
N ALA A 35 10.47 3.51 -4.35
CA ALA A 35 10.39 2.58 -5.48
C ALA A 35 11.40 1.48 -5.29
N VAL A 36 11.01 0.24 -5.56
CA VAL A 36 11.88 -0.91 -5.42
C VAL A 36 11.74 -1.80 -6.64
N LYS A 37 12.78 -2.55 -6.92
CA LYS A 37 12.76 -3.53 -7.99
C LYS A 37 12.08 -4.79 -7.50
N GLY A 38 11.29 -5.39 -8.39
CA GLY A 38 10.75 -6.69 -8.09
C GLY A 38 11.86 -7.73 -8.07
N THR A 39 11.70 -8.74 -7.23
CA THR A 39 12.63 -9.84 -7.18
C THR A 39 11.97 -11.05 -7.78
N GLY A 40 12.55 -11.58 -8.82
CA GLY A 40 12.03 -12.76 -9.46
C GLY A 40 13.10 -13.80 -9.60
N PRO A 41 12.71 -15.04 -9.79
CA PRO A 41 13.70 -16.12 -9.88
C PRO A 41 14.64 -15.90 -11.04
N GLY A 42 14.33 -15.54 -12.10
CA GLY A 42 15.25 -15.36 -13.19
C GLY A 42 15.87 -13.99 -13.27
N GLY A 43 15.28 -13.05 -12.74
CA GLY A 43 15.68 -11.70 -12.45
C GLY A 43 16.39 -10.86 -13.49
N GLN A 44 17.13 -11.45 -14.35
CA GLN A 44 18.05 -10.66 -15.16
C GLN A 44 17.36 -9.72 -16.11
N LYS A 45 16.17 -10.04 -16.55
CA LYS A 45 15.46 -9.17 -17.47
C LYS A 45 14.41 -8.33 -16.81
N VAL A 46 13.76 -8.89 -15.82
CA VAL A 46 12.62 -8.23 -15.21
C VAL A 46 13.04 -7.10 -14.30
N ASN A 47 14.27 -7.07 -13.90
CA ASN A 47 14.71 -6.05 -12.98
C ASN A 47 15.02 -4.72 -13.65
N LYS A 48 14.73 -4.59 -14.92
CA LYS A 48 14.98 -3.32 -15.59
C LYS A 48 14.12 -2.21 -15.08
N THR A 49 12.94 -2.53 -14.60
CA THR A 49 11.99 -1.51 -14.16
C THR A 49 11.77 -1.62 -12.66
N GLN A 50 11.70 -0.47 -12.03
CA GLN A 50 11.37 -0.40 -10.61
C GLN A 50 9.88 -0.18 -10.46
N SER A 51 9.09 -1.22 -10.75
CA SER A 51 7.65 -1.12 -10.68
C SER A 51 7.11 -1.34 -9.27
N GLY A 52 7.90 -1.90 -8.38
CA GLY A 52 7.47 -2.16 -7.02
C GLY A 52 7.54 -0.93 -6.14
N VAL A 53 6.92 -1.02 -4.98
CA VAL A 53 6.90 0.07 -4.03
C VAL A 53 7.00 -0.48 -2.61
N GLN A 54 7.67 0.28 -1.76
CA GLN A 54 7.75 0.01 -0.33
C GLN A 54 7.22 1.21 0.40
N LEU A 55 6.28 0.99 1.33
CA LEU A 55 5.70 2.04 2.14
C LEU A 55 6.08 1.83 3.59
N ARG A 56 6.41 2.91 4.28
CA ARG A 56 6.73 2.91 5.70
C ARG A 56 5.86 3.95 6.39
N TYR A 57 5.29 3.57 7.50
CA TYR A 57 4.42 4.47 8.25
C TYR A 57 4.62 4.23 9.74
N GLN A 58 4.94 5.29 10.46
CA GLN A 58 5.13 5.21 11.89
C GLN A 58 3.79 5.39 12.58
N LEU A 59 3.29 4.33 13.20
CA LEU A 59 2.03 4.34 13.91
C LEU A 59 2.34 4.26 15.40
N GLY A 60 2.35 5.41 16.07
CA GLY A 60 2.77 5.45 17.45
C GLY A 60 4.20 4.97 17.58
N GLN A 61 4.41 3.92 18.33
CA GLN A 61 5.75 3.37 18.51
C GLN A 61 6.03 2.20 17.58
N GLU A 62 5.10 1.88 16.71
CA GLU A 62 5.23 0.74 15.82
C GLU A 62 5.45 1.22 14.39
N LEU A 63 6.40 0.62 13.71
CA LEU A 63 6.65 0.91 12.30
C LEU A 63 5.90 -0.11 11.45
N VAL A 64 5.02 0.39 10.59
CA VAL A 64 4.27 -0.46 9.66
C VAL A 64 4.98 -0.41 8.31
N LEU A 65 5.32 -1.56 7.79
CA LEU A 65 6.10 -1.67 6.57
C LEU A 65 5.36 -2.56 5.59
N VAL A 66 5.17 -2.07 4.37
CA VAL A 66 4.49 -2.80 3.31
C VAL A 66 5.35 -2.73 2.06
N LYS A 67 5.47 -3.86 1.37
CA LYS A 67 6.20 -3.93 0.12
C LYS A 67 5.35 -4.67 -0.90
N TRP A 68 5.21 -4.10 -2.09
CA TRP A 68 4.36 -4.69 -3.13
C TRP A 68 5.09 -4.64 -4.46
N THR A 69 5.33 -5.78 -5.05
CA THR A 69 6.11 -5.89 -6.29
C THR A 69 5.46 -6.79 -7.31
N ARG A 70 4.21 -7.20 -7.12
CA ARG A 70 3.60 -8.24 -7.93
C ARG A 70 3.16 -7.79 -9.31
N GLU A 71 2.77 -6.54 -9.44
CA GLU A 71 2.19 -6.05 -10.68
C GLU A 71 3.26 -5.39 -11.54
N ARG A 72 2.99 -5.32 -12.84
CA ARG A 72 3.91 -4.67 -13.75
C ARG A 72 3.82 -3.15 -13.66
N GLN A 73 2.63 -2.63 -13.41
CA GLN A 73 2.42 -1.19 -13.38
C GLN A 73 2.74 -0.66 -11.99
N HIS A 74 3.58 0.35 -11.96
CA HIS A 74 3.97 0.96 -10.70
C HIS A 74 2.76 1.59 -9.98
N SER A 75 1.87 2.24 -10.75
CA SER A 75 0.71 2.88 -10.14
C SER A 75 -0.21 1.87 -9.48
N LEU A 76 -0.36 0.68 -10.08
CA LEU A 76 -1.16 -0.36 -9.47
C LEU A 76 -0.52 -0.89 -8.20
N ASN A 77 0.81 -1.07 -8.22
CA ASN A 77 1.52 -1.49 -7.01
C ASN A 77 1.35 -0.46 -5.90
N ARG A 78 1.38 0.84 -6.23
CA ARG A 78 1.17 1.88 -5.24
C ARG A 78 -0.21 1.80 -4.61
N TYR A 79 -1.23 1.57 -5.44
CA TYR A 79 -2.59 1.45 -4.93
C TYR A 79 -2.72 0.25 -3.99
N LEU A 80 -2.21 -0.90 -4.43
CA LEU A 80 -2.33 -2.13 -3.64
C LEU A 80 -1.52 -2.05 -2.35
N ALA A 81 -0.35 -1.44 -2.42
CA ALA A 81 0.47 -1.27 -1.22
C ALA A 81 -0.21 -0.34 -0.22
N LEU A 82 -0.80 0.75 -0.72
CA LEU A 82 -1.48 1.69 0.18
C LEU A 82 -2.70 1.04 0.82
N ARG A 83 -3.45 0.25 0.05
CA ARG A 83 -4.59 -0.48 0.61
C ARG A 83 -4.13 -1.44 1.69
N GLU A 84 -3.06 -2.18 1.43
CA GLU A 84 -2.54 -3.11 2.43
C GLU A 84 -2.02 -2.37 3.65
N LEU A 85 -1.38 -1.23 3.46
CA LEU A 85 -0.93 -0.42 4.59
C LEU A 85 -2.10 -0.03 5.48
N CYS A 86 -3.19 0.41 4.88
CA CYS A 86 -4.38 0.78 5.64
C CYS A 86 -4.96 -0.42 6.38
N GLU A 87 -4.97 -1.59 5.74
CA GLU A 87 -5.46 -2.80 6.38
C GLU A 87 -4.59 -3.18 7.58
N GLU A 88 -3.28 -3.03 7.44
CA GLU A 88 -2.37 -3.32 8.55
C GLU A 88 -2.57 -2.33 9.69
N ILE A 89 -2.82 -1.07 9.36
CA ILE A 89 -3.10 -0.07 10.38
C ILE A 89 -4.40 -0.42 11.11
N GLU A 90 -5.42 -0.81 10.35
CA GLU A 90 -6.71 -1.16 10.94
C GLU A 90 -6.59 -2.33 11.91
N VAL A 91 -5.79 -3.32 11.57
CA VAL A 91 -5.56 -4.46 12.47
C VAL A 91 -5.03 -3.98 13.82
N ARG A 92 -4.20 -2.94 13.80
CA ARG A 92 -3.54 -2.47 15.02
C ARG A 92 -4.43 -1.55 15.86
N ILE A 93 -5.29 -0.76 15.22
CA ILE A 93 -6.07 0.22 15.97
C ILE A 93 -7.54 -0.16 16.12
N SER A 94 -8.07 -1.03 15.27
CA SER A 94 -9.48 -1.44 15.33
C SER A 94 -9.61 -2.90 14.97
N PRO A 95 -9.06 -3.80 15.80
CA PRO A 95 -9.08 -5.22 15.45
C PRO A 95 -10.49 -5.78 15.24
N GLN A 96 -11.48 -5.25 15.96
CA GLN A 96 -12.84 -5.75 15.86
C GLN A 96 -13.47 -5.51 14.50
N THR A 97 -13.02 -4.48 13.79
CA THR A 97 -13.58 -4.16 12.48
C THR A 97 -12.73 -4.64 11.34
N SER A 98 -11.56 -5.20 11.62
CA SER A 98 -10.65 -5.62 10.57
C SER A 98 -11.10 -6.94 9.96
N PRO A 99 -11.35 -6.99 8.65
CA PRO A 99 -11.73 -8.26 8.02
C PRO A 99 -10.64 -9.32 8.14
N ARG A 100 -9.39 -8.90 8.24
CA ARG A 100 -8.27 -9.84 8.31
C ARG A 100 -8.29 -10.65 9.60
N LEU A 101 -8.76 -10.06 10.68
CA LEU A 101 -8.80 -10.74 11.96
C LEU A 101 -10.08 -11.52 12.18
N ARG A 102 -11.09 -11.30 11.35
CA ARG A 102 -12.35 -12.01 11.47
C ARG A 102 -12.33 -13.37 10.81
N GLU A 103 -11.38 -13.61 9.98
CA GLU A 103 -11.28 -14.88 9.28
C GLU A 103 -10.65 -15.97 10.17
#